data_d6bbe394f5a4705cc5fdc7161463cb3d
#
_entry.id   d6bbe394f5a4705cc5fdc7161463cb3d
#
_cell.length_a   1.000
_cell.length_b   1.000
_cell.length_c   1.000
_cell.angle_alpha   90.00
_cell.angle_beta   90.00
_cell.angle_gamma   90.00
#
_symmetry.space_group_name_H-M   'P 1'
#
loop_
_entity.id
_entity.type
_entity.pdbx_description
1 polymer ?
#
loop_
_entity_poly.entity_id
_entity_poly.type
_entity_poly.pdbx_seq_one_letter_code
_entity_poly.pdbx_strand_id
1 'polypeptide(L)'
;MKSTTVLDLIWLVPALPALGAVILLPLGKRIGEPRAGWLATALMFASFLVSIVMAVAFAGLPAGAEHRHTVAIFDWFASGGLRVSMGFLADPISITWILFVTGIATLIHLYSIGYMHGDPRFSRFFAYLNLFVASMLVLVLGSSFLVTFLGWEGVGLCSYLLISFWFERNSAAVAGKKAFVTTRVGDFGFMLAMFLVFAHLGTLDYGAVSEGVGRLAGGTATAIALLIFLGAVGKSAQLPLHFWLPDAMEGPTPVSALIHAATMVTAGIFIVAREIGRAHV
;
A
#
# COMPACT_ATOMS: atom_id res chain seq x y z
N MET A 1 23.81 15.91 -9.10
CA MET A 1 23.16 14.62 -9.48
C MET A 1 22.00 14.96 -10.41
N LYS A 2 21.85 14.26 -11.54
CA LYS A 2 20.67 14.46 -12.39
C LYS A 2 19.43 14.02 -11.62
N SER A 3 18.32 14.73 -11.72
CA SER A 3 17.07 14.42 -11.00
C SER A 3 16.56 12.99 -11.25
N THR A 4 16.80 12.43 -12.41
CA THR A 4 16.51 11.02 -12.75
C THR A 4 17.29 10.02 -11.89
N THR A 5 18.58 10.28 -11.61
CA THR A 5 19.41 9.40 -10.75
C THR A 5 18.94 9.38 -9.30
N VAL A 6 18.30 10.47 -8.82
CA VAL A 6 17.72 10.51 -7.48
C VAL A 6 16.45 9.67 -7.43
N LEU A 7 15.61 9.72 -8.48
CA LEU A 7 14.37 8.94 -8.55
C LEU A 7 14.62 7.42 -8.59
N ASP A 8 15.81 6.96 -9.02
CA ASP A 8 16.19 5.55 -8.96
C ASP A 8 16.24 5.00 -7.52
N LEU A 9 16.33 5.88 -6.51
CA LEU A 9 16.33 5.51 -5.10
C LEU A 9 14.93 5.43 -4.48
N ILE A 10 13.86 5.52 -5.28
CA ILE A 10 12.47 5.50 -4.78
C ILE A 10 12.13 4.23 -3.98
N TRP A 11 12.82 3.14 -4.26
CA TRP A 11 12.67 1.87 -3.52
C TRP A 11 13.02 1.98 -2.03
N LEU A 12 13.83 2.98 -1.63
CA LEU A 12 14.13 3.23 -0.22
C LEU A 12 12.87 3.62 0.57
N VAL A 13 11.89 4.23 -0.08
CA VAL A 13 10.65 4.66 0.57
C VAL A 13 9.91 3.49 1.23
N PRO A 14 9.58 2.39 0.54
CA PRO A 14 8.99 1.21 1.18
C PRO A 14 10.02 0.35 1.93
N ALA A 15 11.30 0.38 1.56
CA ALA A 15 12.31 -0.48 2.17
C ALA A 15 12.61 -0.11 3.63
N LEU A 16 12.58 1.17 3.98
CA LEU A 16 12.88 1.62 5.34
C LEU A 16 11.86 1.11 6.37
N PRO A 17 10.54 1.29 6.21
CA PRO A 17 9.59 0.68 7.13
C PRO A 17 9.59 -0.85 7.03
N ALA A 18 9.83 -1.45 5.86
CA ALA A 18 9.99 -2.90 5.74
C ALA A 18 11.17 -3.41 6.60
N LEU A 19 12.30 -2.71 6.59
CA LEU A 19 13.45 -3.00 7.44
C LEU A 19 13.08 -2.93 8.94
N GLY A 20 12.28 -1.94 9.32
CA GLY A 20 11.75 -1.82 10.69
C GLY A 20 10.94 -3.05 11.11
N ALA A 21 10.03 -3.51 10.24
CA ALA A 21 9.26 -4.71 10.49
C ALA A 21 10.16 -5.96 10.58
N VAL A 22 11.10 -6.14 9.64
CA VAL A 22 12.04 -7.28 9.61
C VAL A 22 12.91 -7.33 10.88
N ILE A 23 13.35 -6.20 11.40
CA ILE A 23 14.13 -6.14 12.65
C ILE A 23 13.24 -6.41 13.86
N LEU A 24 12.07 -5.77 13.94
CA LEU A 24 11.23 -5.80 15.14
C LEU A 24 10.47 -7.12 15.31
N LEU A 25 10.15 -7.85 14.24
CA LEU A 25 9.49 -9.14 14.35
C LEU A 25 10.32 -10.16 15.16
N PRO A 26 11.59 -10.43 14.85
CA PRO A 26 12.42 -11.36 15.61
C PRO A 26 13.06 -10.74 16.86
N LEU A 27 13.52 -9.48 16.79
CA LEU A 27 14.35 -8.88 17.83
C LEU A 27 13.58 -7.92 18.75
N GLY A 28 12.33 -7.56 18.42
CA GLY A 28 11.56 -6.54 19.12
C GLY A 28 11.45 -6.79 20.63
N LYS A 29 11.26 -8.05 21.07
CA LYS A 29 11.24 -8.40 22.50
C LYS A 29 12.57 -8.11 23.21
N ARG A 30 13.71 -8.28 22.52
CA ARG A 30 15.05 -8.00 23.08
C ARG A 30 15.33 -6.51 23.12
N ILE A 31 14.88 -5.77 22.10
CA ILE A 31 15.02 -4.30 22.03
C ILE A 31 14.18 -3.64 23.13
N GLY A 32 12.96 -4.14 23.34
CA GLY A 32 12.07 -3.71 24.42
C GLY A 32 11.50 -2.31 24.23
N GLU A 33 10.69 -1.91 25.21
CA GLU A 33 10.11 -0.56 25.30
C GLU A 33 11.11 0.40 25.99
N PRO A 34 11.18 1.68 25.61
CA PRO A 34 10.52 2.34 24.46
C PRO A 34 11.37 2.25 23.17
N ARG A 35 12.51 1.57 23.19
CA ARG A 35 13.50 1.56 22.09
C ARG A 35 12.92 1.02 20.79
N ALA A 36 12.06 0.00 20.85
CA ALA A 36 11.40 -0.56 19.68
C ALA A 36 10.50 0.47 18.99
N GLY A 37 9.79 1.28 19.76
CA GLY A 37 8.96 2.38 19.24
C GLY A 37 9.79 3.48 18.57
N TRP A 38 10.89 3.88 19.20
CA TRP A 38 11.79 4.89 18.63
C TRP A 38 12.47 4.39 17.35
N LEU A 39 12.91 3.14 17.30
CA LEU A 39 13.48 2.54 16.08
C LEU A 39 12.48 2.55 14.93
N ALA A 40 11.24 2.09 15.20
CA ALA A 40 10.17 2.09 14.22
C ALA A 40 9.87 3.49 13.70
N THR A 41 9.74 4.46 14.60
CA THR A 41 9.46 5.86 14.27
C THR A 41 10.61 6.50 13.49
N ALA A 42 11.87 6.23 13.86
CA ALA A 42 13.04 6.76 13.16
C ALA A 42 13.12 6.26 11.71
N LEU A 43 12.87 4.97 11.47
CA LEU A 43 12.84 4.40 10.11
C LEU A 43 11.66 4.96 9.31
N MET A 44 10.51 5.17 9.94
CA MET A 44 9.35 5.80 9.29
C MET A 44 9.64 7.26 8.93
N PHE A 45 10.25 8.02 9.85
CA PHE A 45 10.66 9.39 9.59
C PHE A 45 11.72 9.48 8.49
N ALA A 46 12.69 8.57 8.46
CA ALA A 46 13.67 8.48 7.37
C ALA A 46 12.97 8.24 6.02
N SER A 47 11.96 7.35 5.97
CA SER A 47 11.14 7.14 4.78
C SER A 47 10.41 8.42 4.34
N PHE A 48 9.89 9.20 5.28
CA PHE A 48 9.28 10.50 5.00
C PHE A 48 10.28 11.50 4.40
N LEU A 49 11.49 11.59 4.96
CA LEU A 49 12.54 12.45 4.41
C LEU A 49 12.92 12.04 2.99
N VAL A 50 13.06 10.73 2.73
CA VAL A 50 13.30 10.22 1.37
C VAL A 50 12.13 10.59 0.45
N SER A 51 10.88 10.50 0.91
CA SER A 51 9.70 10.89 0.12
C SER A 51 9.72 12.37 -0.27
N ILE A 52 10.17 13.26 0.64
CA ILE A 52 10.35 14.69 0.34
C ILE A 52 11.43 14.86 -0.75
N VAL A 53 12.55 14.16 -0.62
CA VAL A 53 13.63 14.22 -1.63
C VAL A 53 13.11 13.75 -2.99
N MET A 54 12.32 12.66 -3.03
CA MET A 54 11.70 12.17 -4.27
C MET A 54 10.74 13.21 -4.87
N ALA A 55 9.93 13.87 -4.05
CA ALA A 55 9.00 14.90 -4.51
C ALA A 55 9.75 16.12 -5.09
N VAL A 56 10.80 16.58 -4.43
CA VAL A 56 11.64 17.68 -4.94
C VAL A 56 12.34 17.29 -6.24
N ALA A 57 12.90 16.07 -6.33
CA ALA A 57 13.52 15.59 -7.54
C ALA A 57 12.53 15.47 -8.71
N PHE A 58 11.30 15.01 -8.40
CA PHE A 58 10.23 14.89 -9.38
C PHE A 58 9.74 16.25 -9.89
N ALA A 59 9.54 17.21 -8.97
CA ALA A 59 9.19 18.59 -9.34
C ALA A 59 10.28 19.32 -10.14
N GLY A 60 11.53 18.90 -9.99
CA GLY A 60 12.68 19.43 -10.74
C GLY A 60 12.87 18.81 -12.14
N LEU A 61 11.96 17.96 -12.62
CA LEU A 61 12.01 17.45 -13.99
C LEU A 61 11.72 18.58 -14.98
N PRO A 62 12.38 18.58 -16.17
CA PRO A 62 12.17 19.61 -17.18
C PRO A 62 10.70 19.69 -17.63
N ALA A 63 10.23 20.89 -17.92
CA ALA A 63 8.93 21.08 -18.55
C ALA A 63 8.88 20.36 -19.91
N GLY A 64 7.90 19.47 -20.11
CA GLY A 64 7.78 18.61 -21.29
C GLY A 64 8.45 17.24 -21.17
N ALA A 65 9.14 16.93 -20.05
CA ALA A 65 9.53 15.56 -19.75
C ALA A 65 8.29 14.72 -19.42
N GLU A 66 8.34 13.44 -19.78
CA GLU A 66 7.34 12.49 -19.31
C GLU A 66 7.41 12.41 -17.79
N HIS A 67 6.34 12.87 -17.11
CA HIS A 67 6.26 12.85 -15.64
C HIS A 67 5.94 11.43 -15.13
N ARG A 68 6.74 10.49 -15.59
CA ARG A 68 6.63 9.08 -15.27
C ARG A 68 8.03 8.46 -15.27
N HIS A 69 8.44 7.90 -14.14
CA HIS A 69 9.73 7.23 -14.00
C HIS A 69 9.52 5.88 -13.34
N THR A 70 9.91 4.81 -14.04
CA THR A 70 9.78 3.44 -13.57
C THR A 70 11.16 2.89 -13.23
N VAL A 71 11.28 2.30 -12.03
CA VAL A 71 12.50 1.65 -11.55
C VAL A 71 12.22 0.17 -11.36
N ALA A 72 12.82 -0.70 -12.16
CA ALA A 72 12.79 -2.14 -11.95
C ALA A 72 13.91 -2.52 -10.98
N ILE A 73 13.60 -3.32 -9.95
CA ILE A 73 14.58 -3.76 -8.95
C ILE A 73 15.11 -5.14 -9.31
N PHE A 74 14.22 -6.09 -9.58
CA PHE A 74 14.55 -7.42 -10.04
C PHE A 74 13.38 -8.05 -10.78
N ASP A 75 13.67 -9.04 -11.61
CA ASP A 75 12.64 -9.86 -12.25
C ASP A 75 12.12 -10.87 -11.22
N TRP A 76 10.84 -10.75 -10.88
CA TRP A 76 10.22 -11.60 -9.87
C TRP A 76 9.96 -13.02 -10.40
N PHE A 77 9.28 -13.09 -11.53
CA PHE A 77 9.11 -14.36 -12.24
C PHE A 77 8.78 -14.15 -13.73
N ALA A 78 9.11 -15.16 -14.52
CA ALA A 78 8.71 -15.25 -15.90
C ALA A 78 8.14 -16.67 -16.15
N SER A 79 6.92 -16.74 -16.70
CA SER A 79 6.26 -17.99 -17.03
C SER A 79 5.41 -17.81 -18.28
N GLY A 80 5.71 -18.58 -19.32
CA GLY A 80 5.05 -18.42 -20.62
C GLY A 80 5.25 -16.99 -21.19
N GLY A 81 4.14 -16.32 -21.51
CA GLY A 81 4.15 -14.92 -21.97
C GLY A 81 4.18 -13.87 -20.87
N LEU A 82 3.98 -14.25 -19.60
CA LEU A 82 3.93 -13.33 -18.47
C LEU A 82 5.33 -13.11 -17.90
N ARG A 83 5.79 -11.85 -17.95
CA ARG A 83 6.99 -11.38 -17.22
C ARG A 83 6.55 -10.35 -16.20
N VAL A 84 6.96 -10.53 -14.96
CA VAL A 84 6.68 -9.61 -13.85
C VAL A 84 7.99 -9.23 -13.20
N SER A 85 8.32 -7.97 -13.25
CA SER A 85 9.41 -7.37 -12.48
C SER A 85 8.87 -6.70 -11.22
N MET A 86 9.60 -6.82 -10.12
CA MET A 86 9.37 -6.01 -8.93
C MET A 86 9.87 -4.60 -9.25
N GLY A 87 8.95 -3.73 -9.59
CA GLY A 87 9.25 -2.36 -10.03
C GLY A 87 8.39 -1.33 -9.30
N PHE A 88 8.92 -0.12 -9.22
CA PHE A 88 8.25 1.03 -8.65
C PHE A 88 8.09 2.14 -9.66
N LEU A 89 6.94 2.81 -9.61
CA LEU A 89 6.54 3.87 -10.51
C LEU A 89 6.42 5.20 -9.75
N ALA A 90 7.23 6.18 -10.14
CA ALA A 90 7.07 7.57 -9.75
C ALA A 90 6.20 8.28 -10.80
N ASP A 91 5.02 8.70 -10.42
CA ASP A 91 4.12 9.56 -11.18
C ASP A 91 3.49 10.62 -10.25
N PRO A 92 2.79 11.63 -10.74
CA PRO A 92 2.23 12.69 -9.89
C PRO A 92 1.35 12.15 -8.77
N ILE A 93 0.58 11.09 -9.03
CA ILE A 93 -0.31 10.49 -8.03
C ILE A 93 0.51 9.79 -6.96
N SER A 94 1.45 8.91 -7.34
CA SER A 94 2.26 8.16 -6.36
C SER A 94 3.14 9.07 -5.51
N ILE A 95 3.76 10.09 -6.12
CA ILE A 95 4.59 11.07 -5.37
C ILE A 95 3.75 11.83 -4.33
N THR A 96 2.55 12.26 -4.69
CA THR A 96 1.64 12.92 -3.74
C THR A 96 1.25 11.97 -2.61
N TRP A 97 0.92 10.71 -2.94
CA TRP A 97 0.50 9.72 -1.95
C TRP A 97 1.60 9.32 -0.98
N ILE A 98 2.84 9.12 -1.45
CA ILE A 98 3.94 8.75 -0.55
C ILE A 98 4.24 9.84 0.48
N LEU A 99 4.15 11.13 0.12
CA LEU A 99 4.31 12.23 1.06
C LEU A 99 3.24 12.19 2.16
N PHE A 100 1.99 12.03 1.75
CA PHE A 100 0.85 11.97 2.64
C PHE A 100 0.94 10.75 3.58
N VAL A 101 1.15 9.56 3.02
CA VAL A 101 1.23 8.30 3.78
C VAL A 101 2.39 8.34 4.78
N THR A 102 3.61 8.68 4.32
CA THR A 102 4.79 8.64 5.20
C THR A 102 4.78 9.73 6.25
N GLY A 103 4.28 10.93 5.92
CA GLY A 103 4.17 12.03 6.86
C GLY A 103 3.21 11.73 8.00
N ILE A 104 1.97 11.32 7.68
CA ILE A 104 0.97 10.99 8.70
C ILE A 104 1.37 9.74 9.48
N ALA A 105 1.89 8.70 8.81
CA ALA A 105 2.36 7.51 9.50
C ALA A 105 3.47 7.82 10.52
N THR A 106 4.39 8.75 10.21
CA THR A 106 5.43 9.19 11.17
C THR A 106 4.81 9.78 12.44
N LEU A 107 3.81 10.66 12.31
CA LEU A 107 3.12 11.24 13.45
C LEU A 107 2.37 10.21 14.29
N ILE A 108 1.72 9.26 13.60
CA ILE A 108 1.02 8.15 14.27
C ILE A 108 2.00 7.23 15.01
N HIS A 109 3.15 6.91 14.43
CA HIS A 109 4.19 6.14 15.11
C HIS A 109 4.68 6.86 16.36
N LEU A 110 4.95 8.16 16.27
CA LEU A 110 5.39 8.96 17.42
C LEU A 110 4.32 8.97 18.52
N TYR A 111 3.06 9.22 18.18
CA TYR A 111 1.94 9.18 19.12
C TYR A 111 1.80 7.81 19.79
N SER A 112 2.01 6.74 19.01
CA SER A 112 1.86 5.37 19.48
C SER A 112 2.86 4.98 20.56
N ILE A 113 4.02 5.65 20.65
CA ILE A 113 5.01 5.39 21.72
C ILE A 113 4.39 5.64 23.10
N GLY A 114 3.68 6.77 23.25
CA GLY A 114 2.96 7.06 24.49
C GLY A 114 1.68 6.24 24.66
N TYR A 115 0.92 6.05 23.58
CA TYR A 115 -0.35 5.33 23.65
C TYR A 115 -0.20 3.86 24.05
N MET A 116 0.82 3.17 23.52
CA MET A 116 1.08 1.75 23.78
C MET A 116 2.00 1.49 24.98
N HIS A 117 2.33 2.55 25.73
CA HIS A 117 3.19 2.42 26.92
C HIS A 117 2.64 1.39 27.91
N GLY A 118 3.50 0.45 28.32
CA GLY A 118 3.15 -0.63 29.24
C GLY A 118 2.43 -1.83 28.60
N ASP A 119 2.13 -1.82 27.30
CA ASP A 119 1.53 -3.01 26.67
C ASP A 119 2.59 -4.13 26.50
N PRO A 120 2.31 -5.35 26.96
CA PRO A 120 3.26 -6.47 26.89
C PRO A 120 3.68 -6.85 25.47
N ARG A 121 2.94 -6.38 24.46
CA ARG A 121 3.20 -6.62 23.04
C ARG A 121 3.62 -5.35 22.28
N PHE A 122 4.12 -4.34 23.00
CA PHE A 122 4.57 -3.07 22.47
C PHE A 122 5.40 -3.20 21.18
N SER A 123 6.45 -4.00 21.21
CA SER A 123 7.34 -4.19 20.04
C SER A 123 6.64 -4.85 18.85
N ARG A 124 5.71 -5.79 19.10
CA ARG A 124 4.91 -6.43 18.06
C ARG A 124 3.98 -5.43 17.37
N PHE A 125 3.42 -4.50 18.14
CA PHE A 125 2.59 -3.43 17.61
C PHE A 125 3.34 -2.59 16.58
N PHE A 126 4.53 -2.13 16.92
CA PHE A 126 5.38 -1.33 16.02
C PHE A 126 5.88 -2.12 14.81
N ALA A 127 6.14 -3.42 14.96
CA ALA A 127 6.46 -4.29 13.83
C ALA A 127 5.29 -4.35 12.82
N TYR A 128 4.08 -4.51 13.30
CA TYR A 128 2.89 -4.55 12.45
C TYR A 128 2.57 -3.20 11.80
N LEU A 129 2.77 -2.08 12.53
CA LEU A 129 2.61 -0.74 11.95
C LEU A 129 3.60 -0.52 10.80
N ASN A 130 4.88 -0.83 11.02
CA ASN A 130 5.90 -0.70 9.97
C ASN A 130 5.59 -1.59 8.76
N LEU A 131 5.19 -2.85 8.98
CA LEU A 131 4.82 -3.79 7.92
C LEU A 131 3.61 -3.27 7.12
N PHE A 132 2.62 -2.70 7.83
CA PHE A 132 1.45 -2.10 7.20
C PHE A 132 1.83 -0.93 6.28
N VAL A 133 2.67 0.00 6.76
CA VAL A 133 3.09 1.15 5.95
C VAL A 133 3.97 0.71 4.78
N ALA A 134 4.88 -0.25 4.99
CA ALA A 134 5.67 -0.83 3.90
C ALA A 134 4.76 -1.42 2.80
N SER A 135 3.74 -2.20 3.19
CA SER A 135 2.76 -2.76 2.26
C SER A 135 1.97 -1.68 1.51
N MET A 136 1.57 -0.62 2.21
CA MET A 136 0.88 0.52 1.60
C MET A 136 1.76 1.25 0.57
N LEU A 137 3.04 1.42 0.88
CA LEU A 137 3.99 2.07 -0.03
C LEU A 137 4.30 1.20 -1.26
N VAL A 138 4.35 -0.13 -1.10
CA VAL A 138 4.43 -1.07 -2.23
C VAL A 138 3.17 -0.98 -3.11
N LEU A 139 1.98 -0.87 -2.51
CA LEU A 139 0.73 -0.67 -3.23
C LEU A 139 0.77 0.62 -4.07
N VAL A 140 1.14 1.73 -3.46
CA VAL A 140 1.13 3.06 -4.08
C VAL A 140 2.18 3.19 -5.18
N LEU A 141 3.36 2.61 -4.96
CA LEU A 141 4.49 2.71 -5.89
C LEU A 141 4.54 1.59 -6.92
N GLY A 142 3.71 0.55 -6.82
CA GLY A 142 3.74 -0.58 -7.75
C GLY A 142 3.69 -0.15 -9.20
N SER A 143 4.59 -0.68 -10.04
CA SER A 143 4.67 -0.39 -11.48
C SER A 143 3.70 -1.23 -12.31
N SER A 144 3.10 -2.25 -11.71
CA SER A 144 2.18 -3.17 -12.36
C SER A 144 0.98 -3.50 -11.45
N PHE A 145 -0.10 -3.98 -12.04
CA PHE A 145 -1.26 -4.48 -11.30
C PHE A 145 -0.88 -5.54 -10.26
N LEU A 146 0.08 -6.42 -10.58
CA LEU A 146 0.47 -7.49 -9.67
C LEU A 146 1.29 -6.97 -8.48
N VAL A 147 2.22 -6.04 -8.68
CA VAL A 147 2.97 -5.40 -7.57
C VAL A 147 2.04 -4.58 -6.69
N THR A 148 1.11 -3.84 -7.29
CA THR A 148 0.06 -3.12 -6.55
C THR A 148 -0.81 -4.11 -5.75
N PHE A 149 -1.19 -5.24 -6.34
CA PHE A 149 -1.98 -6.28 -5.67
C PHE A 149 -1.22 -6.93 -4.51
N LEU A 150 0.10 -7.14 -4.63
CA LEU A 150 0.93 -7.61 -3.51
C LEU A 150 0.83 -6.66 -2.31
N GLY A 151 0.98 -5.36 -2.53
CA GLY A 151 0.78 -4.35 -1.49
C GLY A 151 -0.66 -4.33 -0.96
N TRP A 152 -1.63 -4.49 -1.84
CA TRP A 152 -3.06 -4.55 -1.54
C TRP A 152 -3.43 -5.69 -0.58
N GLU A 153 -2.87 -6.86 -0.81
CA GLU A 153 -3.00 -8.02 0.05
C GLU A 153 -2.24 -7.84 1.37
N GLY A 154 -1.05 -7.23 1.30
CA GLY A 154 -0.23 -6.91 2.46
C GLY A 154 -0.94 -5.98 3.45
N VAL A 155 -1.57 -4.89 2.99
CA VAL A 155 -2.35 -4.01 3.87
C VAL A 155 -3.57 -4.71 4.45
N GLY A 156 -4.22 -5.61 3.71
CA GLY A 156 -5.33 -6.44 4.21
C GLY A 156 -4.90 -7.35 5.35
N LEU A 157 -3.78 -8.05 5.19
CA LEU A 157 -3.22 -8.91 6.23
C LEU A 157 -2.81 -8.11 7.48
N CYS A 158 -2.10 -7.00 7.29
CA CYS A 158 -1.68 -6.15 8.40
C CYS A 158 -2.87 -5.53 9.14
N SER A 159 -3.93 -5.14 8.41
CA SER A 159 -5.19 -4.67 8.99
C SER A 159 -5.80 -5.72 9.89
N TYR A 160 -5.88 -6.98 9.44
CA TYR A 160 -6.34 -8.09 10.27
C TYR A 160 -5.53 -8.21 11.57
N LEU A 161 -4.18 -8.20 11.48
CA LEU A 161 -3.29 -8.33 12.63
C LEU A 161 -3.40 -7.15 13.61
N LEU A 162 -3.68 -5.97 13.11
CA LEU A 162 -3.77 -4.74 13.90
C LEU A 162 -5.17 -4.55 14.50
N ILE A 163 -6.26 -4.87 13.80
CA ILE A 163 -7.63 -4.82 14.34
C ILE A 163 -7.77 -5.86 15.44
N SER A 164 -7.27 -7.07 15.21
CA SER A 164 -7.28 -8.14 16.22
C SER A 164 -6.07 -8.12 17.14
N PHE A 165 -5.42 -6.96 17.34
CA PHE A 165 -4.20 -6.86 18.14
C PHE A 165 -4.38 -7.39 19.57
N TRP A 166 -5.49 -7.06 20.21
CA TRP A 166 -5.90 -7.59 21.50
C TRP A 166 -6.78 -8.84 21.34
N PHE A 167 -6.23 -9.86 20.69
CA PHE A 167 -6.95 -11.08 20.28
C PHE A 167 -7.53 -11.91 21.44
N GLU A 168 -7.14 -11.65 22.69
CA GLU A 168 -7.79 -12.23 23.88
C GLU A 168 -9.22 -11.71 24.05
N ARG A 169 -9.53 -10.53 23.54
CA ARG A 169 -10.90 -10.02 23.46
C ARG A 169 -11.59 -10.66 22.26
N ASN A 170 -12.63 -11.43 22.53
CA ASN A 170 -13.37 -12.10 21.45
C ASN A 170 -13.93 -11.10 20.42
N SER A 171 -14.37 -9.91 20.87
CA SER A 171 -14.84 -8.83 20.00
C SER A 171 -13.77 -8.42 18.99
N ALA A 172 -12.54 -8.17 19.43
CA ALA A 172 -11.42 -7.78 18.55
C ALA A 172 -11.04 -8.91 17.59
N ALA A 173 -11.02 -10.16 18.05
CA ALA A 173 -10.74 -11.32 17.21
C ALA A 173 -11.80 -11.52 16.12
N VAL A 174 -13.08 -11.33 16.45
CA VAL A 174 -14.20 -11.41 15.48
C VAL A 174 -14.16 -10.24 14.51
N ALA A 175 -13.91 -9.01 15.00
CA ALA A 175 -13.82 -7.82 14.19
C ALA A 175 -12.72 -7.92 13.11
N GLY A 176 -11.53 -8.39 13.50
CA GLY A 176 -10.44 -8.60 12.54
C GLY A 176 -10.78 -9.65 11.47
N LYS A 177 -11.37 -10.78 11.86
CA LYS A 177 -11.83 -11.81 10.90
C LYS A 177 -12.89 -11.25 9.95
N LYS A 178 -13.85 -10.49 10.47
CA LYS A 178 -14.91 -9.86 9.68
C LYS A 178 -14.32 -8.89 8.64
N ALA A 179 -13.40 -8.01 9.07
CA ALA A 179 -12.73 -7.09 8.18
C ALA A 179 -11.96 -7.82 7.07
N PHE A 180 -11.17 -8.84 7.44
CA PHE A 180 -10.37 -9.60 6.49
C PHE A 180 -11.23 -10.34 5.46
N VAL A 181 -12.25 -11.06 5.88
CA VAL A 181 -13.12 -11.83 4.96
C VAL A 181 -13.92 -10.90 4.06
N THR A 182 -14.44 -9.78 4.60
CA THR A 182 -15.20 -8.82 3.80
C THR A 182 -14.36 -8.16 2.72
N THR A 183 -13.14 -7.73 3.06
CA THR A 183 -12.25 -7.11 2.06
C THR A 183 -11.82 -8.12 1.00
N ARG A 184 -11.68 -9.41 1.33
CA ARG A 184 -11.37 -10.48 0.36
C ARG A 184 -12.41 -10.64 -0.73
N VAL A 185 -13.67 -10.38 -0.46
CA VAL A 185 -14.72 -10.38 -1.50
C VAL A 185 -14.41 -9.32 -2.57
N GLY A 186 -13.98 -8.13 -2.15
CA GLY A 186 -13.50 -7.09 -3.07
C GLY A 186 -12.21 -7.48 -3.78
N ASP A 187 -11.25 -8.05 -3.06
CA ASP A 187 -9.95 -8.46 -3.57
C ASP A 187 -10.09 -9.53 -4.67
N PHE A 188 -11.08 -10.42 -4.55
CA PHE A 188 -11.42 -11.39 -5.60
C PHE A 188 -11.83 -10.68 -6.91
N GLY A 189 -12.61 -9.61 -6.84
CA GLY A 189 -12.93 -8.79 -8.01
C GLY A 189 -11.68 -8.21 -8.66
N PHE A 190 -10.77 -7.63 -7.88
CA PHE A 190 -9.51 -7.10 -8.40
C PHE A 190 -8.67 -8.19 -9.08
N MET A 191 -8.59 -9.39 -8.50
CA MET A 191 -7.88 -10.53 -9.09
C MET A 191 -8.50 -10.95 -10.42
N LEU A 192 -9.83 -11.03 -10.55
CA LEU A 192 -10.51 -11.32 -11.82
C LEU A 192 -10.23 -10.23 -12.86
N ALA A 193 -10.18 -8.95 -12.46
CA ALA A 193 -9.78 -7.87 -13.36
C ALA A 193 -8.38 -8.08 -13.92
N MET A 194 -7.40 -8.44 -13.08
CA MET A 194 -6.04 -8.76 -13.54
C MET A 194 -6.02 -9.92 -14.53
N PHE A 195 -6.81 -10.98 -14.31
CA PHE A 195 -6.91 -12.10 -15.25
C PHE A 195 -7.48 -11.66 -16.60
N LEU A 196 -8.50 -10.81 -16.61
CA LEU A 196 -9.06 -10.26 -17.85
C LEU A 196 -8.05 -9.35 -18.57
N VAL A 197 -7.35 -8.49 -17.84
CA VAL A 197 -6.29 -7.64 -18.43
C VAL A 197 -5.24 -8.52 -19.09
N PHE A 198 -4.72 -9.52 -18.38
CA PHE A 198 -3.69 -10.40 -18.91
C PHE A 198 -4.19 -11.23 -20.09
N ALA A 199 -5.40 -11.77 -20.04
CA ALA A 199 -5.97 -12.58 -21.11
C ALA A 199 -6.12 -11.81 -22.44
N HIS A 200 -6.38 -10.49 -22.39
CA HIS A 200 -6.61 -9.68 -23.57
C HIS A 200 -5.39 -8.89 -24.03
N LEU A 201 -4.52 -8.48 -23.09
CA LEU A 201 -3.37 -7.62 -23.40
C LEU A 201 -2.02 -8.32 -23.26
N GLY A 202 -1.97 -9.51 -22.63
CA GLY A 202 -0.75 -10.28 -22.42
C GLY A 202 0.23 -9.66 -21.43
N THR A 203 -0.17 -8.60 -20.70
CA THR A 203 0.68 -7.87 -19.77
C THR A 203 -0.11 -7.38 -18.57
N LEU A 204 0.59 -7.13 -17.44
CA LEU A 204 0.04 -6.48 -16.25
C LEU A 204 0.78 -5.18 -15.91
N ASP A 205 1.78 -4.78 -16.70
CA ASP A 205 2.49 -3.51 -16.52
C ASP A 205 1.60 -2.33 -16.86
N TYR A 206 1.57 -1.33 -16.01
CA TYR A 206 0.72 -0.16 -16.19
C TYR A 206 0.98 0.62 -17.47
N GLY A 207 2.25 0.69 -17.91
CA GLY A 207 2.60 1.35 -19.16
C GLY A 207 2.03 0.63 -20.37
N ALA A 208 2.34 -0.65 -20.47
CA ALA A 208 1.89 -1.48 -21.59
C ALA A 208 0.37 -1.65 -21.63
N VAL A 209 -0.30 -1.71 -20.46
CA VAL A 209 -1.77 -1.73 -20.39
C VAL A 209 -2.36 -0.42 -20.91
N SER A 210 -1.81 0.73 -20.52
CA SER A 210 -2.27 2.04 -20.99
C SER A 210 -2.20 2.17 -22.53
N GLU A 211 -1.11 1.68 -23.14
CA GLU A 211 -0.95 1.67 -24.59
C GLU A 211 -1.90 0.67 -25.28
N GLY A 212 -2.24 -0.41 -24.57
CA GLY A 212 -3.09 -1.49 -25.09
C GLY A 212 -4.60 -1.29 -24.91
N VAL A 213 -5.03 -0.36 -24.06
CA VAL A 213 -6.44 -0.23 -23.65
C VAL A 213 -7.38 0.01 -24.84
N GLY A 214 -6.94 0.74 -25.84
CA GLY A 214 -7.71 1.00 -27.07
C GLY A 214 -8.03 -0.24 -27.92
N ARG A 215 -7.37 -1.38 -27.65
CA ARG A 215 -7.64 -2.68 -28.32
C ARG A 215 -8.75 -3.47 -27.64
N LEU A 216 -9.16 -3.07 -26.43
CA LEU A 216 -10.19 -3.78 -25.69
C LEU A 216 -11.57 -3.45 -26.27
N ALA A 217 -12.42 -4.47 -26.41
CA ALA A 217 -13.84 -4.24 -26.66
C ALA A 217 -14.44 -3.46 -25.48
N GLY A 218 -15.36 -2.53 -25.75
CA GLY A 218 -15.96 -1.68 -24.72
C GLY A 218 -16.57 -2.46 -23.55
N GLY A 219 -17.21 -3.59 -23.81
CA GLY A 219 -17.75 -4.47 -22.76
C GLY A 219 -16.65 -5.06 -21.86
N THR A 220 -15.50 -5.43 -22.42
CA THR A 220 -14.35 -5.97 -21.65
C THR A 220 -13.72 -4.87 -20.80
N ALA A 221 -13.50 -3.68 -21.34
CA ALA A 221 -12.96 -2.55 -20.60
C ALA A 221 -13.88 -2.18 -19.41
N THR A 222 -15.21 -2.13 -19.65
CA THR A 222 -16.20 -1.90 -18.60
C THR A 222 -16.17 -2.98 -17.53
N ALA A 223 -16.07 -4.26 -17.90
CA ALA A 223 -15.98 -5.36 -16.94
C ALA A 223 -14.72 -5.26 -16.07
N ILE A 224 -13.57 -4.96 -16.66
CA ILE A 224 -12.31 -4.74 -15.92
C ILE A 224 -12.46 -3.58 -14.95
N ALA A 225 -13.00 -2.43 -15.38
CA ALA A 225 -13.21 -1.27 -14.54
C ALA A 225 -14.13 -1.55 -13.34
N LEU A 226 -15.26 -2.24 -13.57
CA LEU A 226 -16.19 -2.61 -12.50
C LEU A 226 -15.60 -3.61 -11.52
N LEU A 227 -14.78 -4.55 -11.98
CA LEU A 227 -14.09 -5.51 -11.12
C LEU A 227 -12.99 -4.85 -10.27
N ILE A 228 -12.23 -3.90 -10.83
CA ILE A 228 -11.29 -3.06 -10.04
C ILE A 228 -12.07 -2.23 -9.03
N PHE A 229 -13.19 -1.65 -9.45
CA PHE A 229 -14.05 -0.86 -8.56
C PHE A 229 -14.63 -1.71 -7.43
N LEU A 230 -14.98 -2.99 -7.65
CA LEU A 230 -15.38 -3.90 -6.58
C LEU A 230 -14.26 -4.09 -5.54
N GLY A 231 -13.01 -4.18 -5.98
CA GLY A 231 -11.85 -4.16 -5.08
C GLY A 231 -11.79 -2.88 -4.25
N ALA A 232 -11.97 -1.73 -4.89
CA ALA A 232 -12.02 -0.43 -4.22
C ALA A 232 -13.18 -0.34 -3.20
N VAL A 233 -14.37 -0.84 -3.54
CA VAL A 233 -15.54 -0.91 -2.65
C VAL A 233 -15.21 -1.70 -1.36
N GLY A 234 -14.50 -2.81 -1.47
CA GLY A 234 -14.08 -3.62 -0.32
C GLY A 234 -13.16 -2.86 0.62
N LYS A 235 -12.05 -2.29 0.12
CA LYS A 235 -11.06 -1.58 0.94
C LYS A 235 -11.57 -0.23 1.45
N SER A 236 -12.35 0.50 0.65
CA SER A 236 -12.89 1.81 1.04
C SER A 236 -14.19 1.73 1.84
N ALA A 237 -14.59 0.53 2.26
CA ALA A 237 -15.80 0.31 3.03
C ALA A 237 -17.05 0.97 2.42
N GLN A 238 -17.22 0.84 1.11
CA GLN A 238 -18.38 1.33 0.39
C GLN A 238 -19.52 0.30 0.42
N LEU A 239 -20.74 0.73 0.18
CA LEU A 239 -21.89 -0.17 0.03
C LEU A 239 -21.64 -1.17 -1.13
N PRO A 240 -21.93 -2.47 -0.95
CA PRO A 240 -22.49 -3.12 0.23
C PRO A 240 -21.44 -3.64 1.23
N LEU A 241 -20.14 -3.46 1.01
CA LEU A 241 -19.04 -4.05 1.80
C LEU A 241 -18.58 -3.14 2.96
N HIS A 242 -19.42 -2.27 3.48
CA HIS A 242 -19.07 -1.26 4.50
C HIS A 242 -19.10 -1.76 5.96
N PHE A 243 -19.74 -2.88 6.21
CA PHE A 243 -20.11 -3.35 7.56
C PHE A 243 -18.92 -3.83 8.43
N TRP A 244 -17.72 -3.92 7.88
CA TRP A 244 -16.51 -4.25 8.64
C TRP A 244 -15.89 -3.03 9.34
N LEU A 245 -16.11 -1.84 8.78
CA LEU A 245 -15.44 -0.61 9.21
C LEU A 245 -15.82 -0.18 10.65
N PRO A 246 -17.10 -0.21 11.07
CA PRO A 246 -17.45 0.11 12.46
C PRO A 246 -16.79 -0.84 13.47
N ASP A 247 -16.77 -2.14 13.19
CA ASP A 247 -16.18 -3.14 14.07
C ASP A 247 -14.65 -3.03 14.15
N ALA A 248 -14.01 -2.49 13.10
CA ALA A 248 -12.58 -2.31 13.09
C ALA A 248 -12.06 -1.33 14.17
N MET A 249 -12.94 -0.57 14.82
CA MET A 249 -12.61 0.28 15.96
C MET A 249 -12.25 -0.50 17.25
N GLU A 250 -12.40 -1.82 17.26
CA GLU A 250 -11.95 -2.70 18.36
C GLU A 250 -10.41 -2.74 18.49
N GLY A 251 -9.69 -2.38 17.45
CA GLY A 251 -8.22 -2.24 17.48
C GLY A 251 -7.76 -0.99 18.24
N PRO A 252 -6.45 -0.90 18.56
CA PRO A 252 -5.88 0.31 19.18
C PRO A 252 -6.17 1.58 18.37
N THR A 253 -6.45 2.70 19.03
CA THR A 253 -6.81 3.97 18.35
C THR A 253 -5.81 4.42 17.27
N PRO A 254 -4.47 4.31 17.46
CA PRO A 254 -3.52 4.65 16.40
C PRO A 254 -3.68 3.81 15.13
N VAL A 255 -4.14 2.56 15.27
CA VAL A 255 -4.45 1.66 14.15
C VAL A 255 -5.62 2.22 13.35
N SER A 256 -6.70 2.61 14.05
CA SER A 256 -7.87 3.20 13.39
C SER A 256 -7.51 4.48 12.65
N ALA A 257 -6.66 5.33 13.23
CA ALA A 257 -6.17 6.54 12.59
C ALA A 257 -5.34 6.23 11.33
N LEU A 258 -4.48 5.21 11.37
CA LEU A 258 -3.64 4.84 10.24
C LEU A 258 -4.45 4.16 9.12
N ILE A 259 -5.23 3.12 9.46
CA ILE A 259 -5.96 2.30 8.48
C ILE A 259 -7.10 3.10 7.83
N HIS A 260 -7.90 3.81 8.64
CA HIS A 260 -9.16 4.35 8.18
C HIS A 260 -9.08 5.78 7.68
N ALA A 261 -8.12 6.58 8.16
CA ALA A 261 -7.96 7.96 7.72
C ALA A 261 -6.88 8.12 6.66
N ALA A 262 -5.69 7.52 6.87
CA ALA A 262 -4.51 7.87 6.09
C ALA A 262 -4.16 6.89 4.97
N THR A 263 -4.62 5.61 5.02
CA THR A 263 -3.99 4.60 4.16
C THR A 263 -4.96 3.60 3.52
N MET A 264 -5.45 2.57 4.23
CA MET A 264 -6.15 1.43 3.61
C MET A 264 -7.46 1.85 2.92
N VAL A 265 -8.26 2.69 3.55
CA VAL A 265 -9.53 3.17 2.96
C VAL A 265 -9.26 4.07 1.75
N THR A 266 -8.15 4.81 1.75
CA THR A 266 -7.74 5.64 0.62
C THR A 266 -7.12 4.83 -0.52
N ALA A 267 -6.71 3.58 -0.29
CA ALA A 267 -6.18 2.70 -1.34
C ALA A 267 -7.21 2.45 -2.46
N GLY A 268 -8.49 2.31 -2.11
CA GLY A 268 -9.56 2.19 -3.12
C GLY A 268 -9.71 3.46 -3.94
N ILE A 269 -9.63 4.63 -3.31
CA ILE A 269 -9.64 5.92 -4.03
C ILE A 269 -8.40 6.05 -4.91
N PHE A 270 -7.24 5.65 -4.40
CA PHE A 270 -5.99 5.69 -5.14
C PHE A 270 -6.05 4.86 -6.44
N ILE A 271 -6.52 3.61 -6.37
CA ILE A 271 -6.58 2.76 -7.58
C ILE A 271 -7.59 3.30 -8.60
N VAL A 272 -8.74 3.81 -8.14
CA VAL A 272 -9.73 4.44 -9.01
C VAL A 272 -9.16 5.69 -9.68
N ALA A 273 -8.48 6.57 -8.93
CA ALA A 273 -7.86 7.76 -9.48
C ALA A 273 -6.75 7.43 -10.50
N ARG A 274 -5.97 6.38 -10.24
CA ARG A 274 -4.91 5.92 -11.14
C ARG A 274 -5.46 5.37 -12.45
N GLU A 275 -6.54 4.59 -12.41
CA GLU A 275 -7.11 3.94 -13.60
C GLU A 275 -8.02 4.88 -14.40
N ILE A 276 -8.83 5.73 -13.74
CA ILE A 276 -9.70 6.71 -14.45
C ILE A 276 -8.84 7.75 -15.17
N GLY A 277 -7.77 8.24 -14.57
CA GLY A 277 -6.87 9.20 -15.21
C GLY A 277 -6.24 8.72 -16.52
N ARG A 278 -6.26 7.41 -16.77
CA ARG A 278 -5.73 6.77 -17.99
C ARG A 278 -6.79 6.53 -19.07
N ALA A 279 -8.07 6.49 -18.68
CA ALA A 279 -9.17 6.27 -19.61
C ALA A 279 -9.56 7.54 -20.39
N HIS A 280 -9.02 8.71 -20.02
CA HIS A 280 -9.34 10.01 -20.58
C HIS A 280 -8.16 10.74 -21.26
N VAL A 281 -7.02 10.06 -21.46
CA VAL A 281 -5.84 10.64 -22.16
C VAL A 281 -5.67 10.00 -23.53
#